data_dc5bed4416f00ef86dc1c1931acb9c50
#
_entry.id   dc5bed4416f00ef86dc1c1931acb9c50
#
_cell.length_a   1.000
_cell.length_b   1.000
_cell.length_c   1.000
_cell.angle_alpha   90.00
_cell.angle_beta   90.00
_cell.angle_gamma   90.00
#
_symmetry.space_group_name_H-M   'P 1'
#
loop_
_entity.id
_entity.type
_entity.pdbx_description
1 polymer ?
#
loop_
_entity_poly.entity_id
_entity_poly.type
_entity_poly.pdbx_seq_one_letter_code
_entity_poly.pdbx_strand_id
1 'polypeptide(L)'
;MDFHEGEIIGINKPYGMSSFGALAYVRTRLSKALRVKRLKTGHAGTLDPLATGVLILCTGKATKRIEQLQQDTKEYTATLQLGATTASYDREHTVNMTYPTRHITRELITQALARFVGTMPQVPPLYSACNIGGDRAYKLARRGDDVDLAAKTIRIDEIELTDFNPQTMQMSIRVVCGKGTYIRALARDIGRALGSGAFLTALCRTRVGDIRIDQCLTLEDFPQWLEEVMKEDS
;
A
#
# COMPACT_ATOMS: atom_id res chain seq x y z
N MET A 1 2.04 28.28 5.70
CA MET A 1 1.14 27.10 5.73
C MET A 1 0.20 27.16 6.93
N ASP A 2 -1.10 26.98 6.76
CA ASP A 2 -2.04 26.94 7.88
C ASP A 2 -2.56 25.51 8.13
N PHE A 3 -1.96 24.84 9.09
CA PHE A 3 -2.32 23.46 9.44
C PHE A 3 -3.70 23.33 10.10
N HIS A 4 -4.31 24.42 10.60
CA HIS A 4 -5.68 24.44 11.15
C HIS A 4 -6.72 24.56 10.03
N GLU A 5 -6.49 25.44 9.06
CA GLU A 5 -7.31 25.54 7.85
C GLU A 5 -7.18 24.28 7.00
N GLY A 6 -5.99 23.69 6.96
CA GLY A 6 -5.80 22.32 6.47
C GLY A 6 -4.84 22.17 5.32
N GLU A 7 -3.82 21.39 5.56
CA GLU A 7 -2.77 21.05 4.61
C GLU A 7 -2.82 19.58 4.19
N ILE A 8 -2.32 19.30 2.99
CA ILE A 8 -2.11 17.96 2.45
C ILE A 8 -0.61 17.76 2.34
N ILE A 9 -0.09 16.78 3.09
CA ILE A 9 1.34 16.51 3.20
C ILE A 9 1.61 15.09 2.67
N GLY A 10 2.49 14.96 1.69
CA GLY A 10 3.01 13.68 1.23
C GLY A 10 4.15 13.22 2.12
N ILE A 11 4.05 12.02 2.69
CA ILE A 11 5.10 11.39 3.48
C ILE A 11 5.56 10.13 2.75
N ASN A 12 6.88 9.98 2.58
CA ASN A 12 7.48 8.71 2.20
C ASN A 12 7.54 7.81 3.45
N LYS A 13 6.53 6.95 3.61
CA LYS A 13 6.42 6.06 4.76
C LYS A 13 7.56 5.03 4.75
N PRO A 14 8.37 4.94 5.82
CA PRO A 14 9.43 3.95 5.88
C PRO A 14 8.90 2.52 6.06
N TYR A 15 9.75 1.55 5.76
CA TYR A 15 9.53 0.13 6.02
C TYR A 15 9.40 -0.16 7.53
N GLY A 16 8.56 -1.12 7.90
CA GLY A 16 8.37 -1.57 9.29
C GLY A 16 7.46 -0.69 10.12
N MET A 17 6.99 0.45 9.60
CA MET A 17 6.11 1.38 10.31
C MET A 17 4.68 1.30 9.77
N SER A 18 3.67 1.29 10.65
CA SER A 18 2.27 1.39 10.25
C SER A 18 1.93 2.80 9.74
N SER A 19 0.92 2.93 8.87
CA SER A 19 0.41 4.25 8.43
C SER A 19 -0.05 5.11 9.61
N PHE A 20 -0.65 4.49 10.63
CA PHE A 20 -1.02 5.21 11.85
C PHE A 20 0.21 5.66 12.66
N GLY A 21 1.27 4.87 12.70
CA GLY A 21 2.54 5.25 13.34
C GLY A 21 3.17 6.48 12.69
N ALA A 22 3.23 6.52 11.35
CA ALA A 22 3.71 7.67 10.60
C ALA A 22 2.83 8.91 10.84
N LEU A 23 1.50 8.75 10.81
CA LEU A 23 0.56 9.83 11.14
C LEU A 23 0.76 10.35 12.56
N ALA A 24 0.93 9.47 13.55
CA ALA A 24 1.12 9.85 14.95
C ALA A 24 2.44 10.63 15.14
N TYR A 25 3.51 10.21 14.47
CA TYR A 25 4.79 10.90 14.47
C TYR A 25 4.67 12.35 13.98
N VAL A 26 4.04 12.55 12.82
CA VAL A 26 3.82 13.88 12.21
C VAL A 26 2.88 14.72 13.09
N ARG A 27 1.74 14.16 13.50
CA ARG A 27 0.76 14.86 14.35
C ARG A 27 1.36 15.38 15.65
N THR A 28 2.19 14.59 16.32
CA THR A 28 2.81 14.98 17.59
C THR A 28 3.71 16.19 17.41
N ARG A 29 4.51 16.22 16.34
CA ARG A 29 5.40 17.33 16.04
C ARG A 29 4.66 18.59 15.64
N LEU A 30 3.66 18.47 14.77
CA LEU A 30 2.79 19.59 14.41
C LEU A 30 2.07 20.14 15.64
N SER A 31 1.48 19.30 16.48
CA SER A 31 0.76 19.75 17.68
C SER A 31 1.69 20.50 18.65
N LYS A 32 2.95 20.02 18.79
CA LYS A 32 3.97 20.69 19.61
C LYS A 32 4.37 22.06 19.04
N ALA A 33 4.64 22.13 17.74
CA ALA A 33 5.04 23.38 17.06
C ALA A 33 3.93 24.44 17.14
N LEU A 34 2.68 24.04 16.93
CA LEU A 34 1.50 24.90 17.00
C LEU A 34 1.03 25.20 18.44
N ARG A 35 1.67 24.61 19.47
CA ARG A 35 1.27 24.73 20.88
C ARG A 35 -0.18 24.36 21.17
N VAL A 36 -0.71 23.35 20.45
CA VAL A 36 -2.07 22.84 20.65
C VAL A 36 -2.05 21.44 21.28
N LYS A 37 -3.06 21.10 22.07
CA LYS A 37 -3.16 19.79 22.70
C LYS A 37 -3.20 18.66 21.68
N ARG A 38 -3.91 18.83 20.58
CA ARG A 38 -4.04 17.86 19.51
C ARG A 38 -4.54 18.51 18.22
N LEU A 39 -3.75 18.43 17.15
CA LEU A 39 -4.18 18.81 15.81
C LEU A 39 -5.04 17.71 15.20
N LYS A 40 -6.16 18.06 14.57
CA LYS A 40 -6.96 17.11 13.79
C LYS A 40 -6.15 16.66 12.58
N THR A 41 -5.93 15.36 12.43
CA THR A 41 -5.17 14.78 11.32
C THR A 41 -5.77 13.45 10.90
N GLY A 42 -5.54 13.06 9.66
CA GLY A 42 -5.91 11.76 9.11
C GLY A 42 -5.04 11.40 7.92
N HIS A 43 -5.11 10.16 7.43
CA HIS A 43 -4.40 9.73 6.22
C HIS A 43 -5.36 9.22 5.14
N ALA A 44 -5.02 9.45 3.88
CA ALA A 44 -5.79 9.02 2.73
C ALA A 44 -5.22 7.72 2.12
N GLY A 45 -5.64 6.59 2.66
CA GLY A 45 -5.26 5.26 2.17
C GLY A 45 -4.12 4.62 2.95
N THR A 46 -4.45 3.52 3.61
CA THR A 46 -3.49 2.73 4.41
C THR A 46 -2.42 2.09 3.52
N LEU A 47 -1.19 2.09 4.00
CA LEU A 47 -0.10 1.21 3.58
C LEU A 47 0.16 0.20 4.70
N ASP A 48 0.37 -1.05 4.32
CA ASP A 48 0.78 -2.10 5.26
C ASP A 48 2.14 -1.77 5.90
N PRO A 49 2.47 -2.31 7.08
CA PRO A 49 3.74 -2.01 7.74
C PRO A 49 4.97 -2.32 6.88
N LEU A 50 4.94 -3.42 6.11
CA LEU A 50 6.04 -3.84 5.25
C LEU A 50 6.08 -3.10 3.89
N ALA A 51 5.07 -2.29 3.57
CA ALA A 51 5.07 -1.43 2.39
C ALA A 51 5.69 -0.07 2.69
N THR A 52 6.31 0.54 1.68
CA THR A 52 6.91 1.88 1.73
C THR A 52 6.21 2.85 0.77
N GLY A 53 6.61 4.10 0.77
CA GLY A 53 6.24 5.08 -0.24
C GLY A 53 5.13 6.03 0.19
N VAL A 54 4.47 6.63 -0.79
CA VAL A 54 3.56 7.77 -0.63
C VAL A 54 2.42 7.49 0.34
N LEU A 55 2.39 8.17 1.46
CA LEU A 55 1.28 8.24 2.40
C LEU A 55 0.81 9.70 2.50
N ILE A 56 -0.39 9.97 2.04
CA ILE A 56 -0.98 11.30 2.11
C ILE A 56 -1.57 11.53 3.51
N LEU A 57 -1.10 12.57 4.18
CA LEU A 57 -1.63 13.06 5.44
C LEU A 57 -2.42 14.35 5.22
N CYS A 58 -3.53 14.50 5.94
CA CYS A 58 -4.35 15.70 5.94
C CYS A 58 -4.42 16.26 7.34
N THR A 59 -4.33 17.61 7.46
CA THR A 59 -4.50 18.32 8.73
C THR A 59 -5.78 19.17 8.71
N GLY A 60 -6.23 19.61 9.88
CA GLY A 60 -7.33 20.57 10.03
C GLY A 60 -8.57 20.25 9.19
N LYS A 61 -9.04 21.23 8.45
CA LYS A 61 -10.21 21.11 7.56
C LYS A 61 -9.96 20.20 6.34
N ALA A 62 -8.69 20.05 5.89
CA ALA A 62 -8.35 19.17 4.78
C ALA A 62 -8.66 17.68 5.07
N THR A 63 -8.85 17.29 6.35
CA THR A 63 -9.30 15.94 6.70
C THR A 63 -10.65 15.56 6.08
N LYS A 64 -11.48 16.55 5.70
CA LYS A 64 -12.74 16.31 4.98
C LYS A 64 -12.54 15.82 3.54
N ARG A 65 -11.34 16.02 2.96
CA ARG A 65 -10.97 15.60 1.61
C ARG A 65 -10.42 14.18 1.53
N ILE A 66 -10.26 13.49 2.67
CA ILE A 66 -9.66 12.15 2.73
C ILE A 66 -10.39 11.15 1.83
N GLU A 67 -11.72 11.14 1.85
CA GLU A 67 -12.50 10.24 1.00
C GLU A 67 -12.28 10.49 -0.49
N GLN A 68 -12.20 11.75 -0.91
CA GLN A 68 -11.89 12.16 -2.28
C GLN A 68 -10.49 11.67 -2.68
N LEU A 69 -9.47 11.95 -1.87
CA LEU A 69 -8.08 11.54 -2.12
C LEU A 69 -7.91 10.00 -2.17
N GLN A 70 -8.79 9.28 -1.47
CA GLN A 70 -8.81 7.82 -1.55
C GLN A 70 -9.30 7.29 -2.90
N GLN A 71 -10.02 8.08 -3.69
CA GLN A 71 -10.49 7.68 -5.03
C GLN A 71 -9.38 7.76 -6.09
N ASP A 72 -8.34 8.57 -5.83
CA ASP A 72 -7.25 8.78 -6.77
C ASP A 72 -6.60 7.45 -7.21
N THR A 73 -6.07 7.43 -8.42
CA THR A 73 -5.28 6.33 -8.95
C THR A 73 -3.97 6.21 -8.16
N LYS A 74 -3.53 4.99 -7.92
CA LYS A 74 -2.26 4.66 -7.24
C LYS A 74 -1.33 3.96 -8.20
N GLU A 75 -0.04 4.22 -8.02
CA GLU A 75 1.01 3.49 -8.71
C GLU A 75 1.89 2.80 -7.67
N TYR A 76 2.27 1.57 -7.97
CA TYR A 76 3.13 0.75 -7.13
C TYR A 76 4.25 0.11 -7.94
N THR A 77 5.41 -0.03 -7.30
CA THR A 77 6.40 -1.05 -7.66
C THR A 77 6.33 -2.18 -6.65
N ALA A 78 6.32 -3.40 -7.14
CA ALA A 78 6.20 -4.59 -6.29
C ALA A 78 7.16 -5.67 -6.76
N THR A 79 7.83 -6.33 -5.82
CA THR A 79 8.64 -7.54 -6.08
C THR A 79 7.92 -8.74 -5.49
N LEU A 80 7.78 -9.77 -6.29
CA LEU A 80 7.11 -11.02 -5.96
C LEU A 80 8.11 -12.17 -5.95
N GLN A 81 8.02 -13.05 -4.96
CA GLN A 81 8.62 -14.37 -4.98
C GLN A 81 7.62 -15.34 -5.59
N LEU A 82 8.00 -16.02 -6.67
CA LEU A 82 7.23 -17.10 -7.30
C LEU A 82 7.60 -18.45 -6.69
N GLY A 83 6.68 -19.43 -6.78
CA GLY A 83 6.89 -20.78 -6.30
C GLY A 83 6.56 -21.01 -4.82
N ALA A 84 6.04 -20.02 -4.12
CA ALA A 84 5.65 -20.18 -2.73
C ALA A 84 4.51 -19.23 -2.36
N THR A 85 3.83 -19.52 -1.25
CA THR A 85 2.85 -18.63 -0.63
C THR A 85 3.11 -18.43 0.85
N THR A 86 2.56 -17.35 1.40
CA THR A 86 2.44 -17.10 2.84
C THR A 86 0.98 -16.82 3.17
N ALA A 87 0.59 -16.90 4.44
CA ALA A 87 -0.79 -16.66 4.86
C ALA A 87 -1.28 -15.23 4.59
N SER A 88 -0.36 -14.24 4.62
CA SER A 88 -0.65 -12.82 4.35
C SER A 88 -0.38 -12.38 2.90
N TYR A 89 0.21 -13.26 2.08
CA TYR A 89 0.72 -12.98 0.73
C TYR A 89 1.80 -11.88 0.71
N ASP A 90 2.53 -11.75 1.82
CA ASP A 90 3.72 -10.93 2.00
C ASP A 90 4.69 -11.59 3.00
N ARG A 91 5.68 -10.85 3.50
CA ARG A 91 6.69 -11.35 4.44
C ARG A 91 6.28 -11.24 5.93
N GLU A 92 5.03 -10.88 6.25
CA GLU A 92 4.54 -10.86 7.63
C GLU A 92 4.48 -12.28 8.23
N HIS A 93 4.22 -13.29 7.37
CA HIS A 93 4.17 -14.69 7.75
C HIS A 93 5.21 -15.52 7.00
N THR A 94 5.61 -16.64 7.59
CA THR A 94 6.51 -17.62 6.96
C THR A 94 5.83 -18.32 5.78
N VAL A 95 6.64 -18.88 4.86
CA VAL A 95 6.16 -19.70 3.76
C VAL A 95 5.38 -20.90 4.32
N ASN A 96 4.16 -21.07 3.84
CA ASN A 96 3.25 -22.16 4.22
C ASN A 96 3.06 -23.20 3.13
N MET A 97 3.37 -22.87 1.87
CA MET A 97 3.22 -23.79 0.75
C MET A 97 4.21 -23.48 -0.37
N THR A 98 4.69 -24.52 -1.07
CA THR A 98 5.58 -24.41 -2.22
C THR A 98 4.95 -25.01 -3.45
N TYR A 99 5.35 -24.53 -4.64
CA TYR A 99 4.77 -24.89 -5.92
C TYR A 99 5.84 -25.08 -6.99
N PRO A 100 5.57 -25.87 -8.04
CA PRO A 100 6.46 -25.96 -9.20
C PRO A 100 6.67 -24.62 -9.88
N THR A 101 7.90 -24.42 -10.40
CA THR A 101 8.29 -23.16 -11.08
C THR A 101 8.98 -23.40 -12.43
N ARG A 102 9.37 -24.64 -12.77
CA ARG A 102 10.16 -24.97 -13.97
C ARG A 102 9.50 -24.53 -15.29
N HIS A 103 8.17 -24.42 -15.30
CA HIS A 103 7.39 -24.00 -16.48
C HIS A 103 7.27 -22.48 -16.61
N ILE A 104 7.71 -21.71 -15.61
CA ILE A 104 7.55 -20.26 -15.58
C ILE A 104 8.66 -19.62 -16.41
N THR A 105 8.25 -18.91 -17.48
CA THR A 105 9.13 -18.14 -18.35
C THR A 105 8.69 -16.68 -18.36
N ARG A 106 9.55 -15.79 -18.86
CA ARG A 106 9.21 -14.36 -19.03
C ARG A 106 7.97 -14.19 -19.92
N GLU A 107 7.85 -14.97 -20.98
CA GLU A 107 6.72 -14.93 -21.91
C GLU A 107 5.41 -15.33 -21.22
N LEU A 108 5.44 -16.40 -20.42
CA LEU A 108 4.27 -16.86 -19.66
C LEU A 108 3.84 -15.79 -18.64
N ILE A 109 4.80 -15.17 -17.94
CA ILE A 109 4.51 -14.07 -17.01
C ILE A 109 3.85 -12.91 -17.75
N THR A 110 4.43 -12.45 -18.86
CA THR A 110 3.88 -11.32 -19.65
C THR A 110 2.46 -11.61 -20.12
N GLN A 111 2.20 -12.82 -20.61
CA GLN A 111 0.85 -13.25 -21.01
C GLN A 111 -0.13 -13.30 -19.85
N ALA A 112 0.32 -13.76 -18.66
CA ALA A 112 -0.50 -13.80 -17.47
C ALA A 112 -0.85 -12.38 -16.99
N LEU A 113 0.14 -11.47 -16.95
CA LEU A 113 -0.07 -10.08 -16.52
C LEU A 113 -1.08 -9.33 -17.40
N ALA A 114 -1.07 -9.56 -18.72
CA ALA A 114 -2.01 -8.92 -19.64
C ALA A 114 -3.49 -9.19 -19.29
N ARG A 115 -3.79 -10.30 -18.60
CA ARG A 115 -5.16 -10.66 -18.18
C ARG A 115 -5.66 -9.83 -16.98
N PHE A 116 -4.76 -9.13 -16.28
CA PHE A 116 -5.10 -8.32 -15.12
C PHE A 116 -5.36 -6.86 -15.45
N VAL A 117 -5.27 -6.46 -16.71
CA VAL A 117 -5.65 -5.09 -17.13
C VAL A 117 -7.16 -5.01 -17.30
N GLY A 118 -7.76 -3.96 -16.74
CA GLY A 118 -9.20 -3.71 -16.82
C GLY A 118 -9.90 -3.82 -15.46
N THR A 119 -11.22 -3.99 -15.53
CA THR A 119 -12.10 -4.10 -14.34
C THR A 119 -12.38 -5.58 -14.07
N MET A 120 -12.14 -6.00 -12.82
CA MET A 120 -12.30 -7.41 -12.44
C MET A 120 -12.67 -7.57 -10.96
N PRO A 121 -13.26 -8.72 -10.56
CA PRO A 121 -13.43 -9.06 -9.16
C PRO A 121 -12.08 -9.45 -8.53
N GLN A 122 -11.83 -8.98 -7.30
CA GLN A 122 -10.71 -9.40 -6.46
C GLN A 122 -11.21 -9.73 -5.07
N VAL A 123 -10.88 -10.90 -4.55
CA VAL A 123 -11.11 -11.26 -3.15
C VAL A 123 -9.99 -10.64 -2.31
N PRO A 124 -10.29 -9.75 -1.35
CA PRO A 124 -9.29 -9.15 -0.47
C PRO A 124 -8.49 -10.22 0.29
N PRO A 125 -7.25 -9.91 0.73
CA PRO A 125 -6.53 -10.84 1.60
C PRO A 125 -7.19 -10.86 2.98
N LEU A 126 -7.17 -12.02 3.65
CA LEU A 126 -7.76 -12.20 4.98
C LEU A 126 -7.14 -11.25 6.02
N TYR A 127 -5.81 -11.07 5.96
CA TYR A 127 -5.07 -10.11 6.79
C TYR A 127 -5.18 -8.68 6.23
N SER A 128 -6.40 -8.13 6.15
CA SER A 128 -6.65 -6.78 5.63
C SER A 128 -7.54 -5.95 6.57
N ALA A 129 -7.57 -4.65 6.34
CA ALA A 129 -8.47 -3.72 7.03
C ALA A 129 -9.90 -3.75 6.48
N CYS A 130 -10.26 -4.73 5.64
CA CYS A 130 -11.61 -4.93 5.14
C CYS A 130 -12.58 -5.09 6.31
N ASN A 131 -13.75 -4.45 6.20
CA ASN A 131 -14.78 -4.55 7.26
C ASN A 131 -15.74 -5.70 6.94
N ILE A 132 -16.03 -6.54 7.94
CA ILE A 132 -16.92 -7.70 7.84
C ILE A 132 -17.83 -7.67 9.06
N GLY A 133 -19.11 -7.41 8.86
CA GLY A 133 -20.07 -7.42 9.97
C GLY A 133 -19.76 -6.48 11.14
N GLY A 134 -18.96 -5.40 10.90
CA GLY A 134 -18.52 -4.47 11.94
C GLY A 134 -17.09 -4.70 12.44
N ASP A 135 -16.52 -5.88 12.23
CA ASP A 135 -15.12 -6.20 12.58
C ASP A 135 -14.16 -6.06 11.39
N ARG A 136 -12.88 -5.86 11.68
CA ARG A 136 -11.83 -5.86 10.66
C ARG A 136 -11.38 -7.28 10.35
N ALA A 137 -11.24 -7.63 9.06
CA ALA A 137 -10.87 -8.96 8.61
C ALA A 137 -9.60 -9.49 9.30
N TYR A 138 -8.56 -8.65 9.47
CA TYR A 138 -7.33 -9.05 10.17
C TYR A 138 -7.54 -9.46 11.63
N LYS A 139 -8.57 -8.91 12.32
CA LYS A 139 -8.88 -9.31 13.71
C LYS A 139 -9.51 -10.69 13.76
N LEU A 140 -10.40 -10.98 12.81
CA LEU A 140 -11.05 -12.28 12.66
C LEU A 140 -10.01 -13.35 12.29
N ALA A 141 -9.13 -13.02 11.32
CA ALA A 141 -8.02 -13.90 10.93
C ALA A 141 -7.12 -14.30 12.12
N ARG A 142 -6.76 -13.33 12.97
CA ARG A 142 -5.92 -13.60 14.17
C ARG A 142 -6.63 -14.44 15.24
N ARG A 143 -7.96 -14.47 15.24
CA ARG A 143 -8.75 -15.36 16.12
C ARG A 143 -8.88 -16.77 15.56
N GLY A 144 -8.50 -16.99 14.29
CA GLY A 144 -8.69 -18.26 13.60
C GLY A 144 -10.12 -18.44 13.08
N ASP A 145 -10.92 -17.37 13.02
CA ASP A 145 -12.27 -17.41 12.48
C ASP A 145 -12.21 -17.70 10.98
N ASP A 146 -13.03 -18.65 10.52
CA ASP A 146 -13.19 -18.92 9.09
C ASP A 146 -14.09 -17.84 8.50
N VAL A 147 -13.50 -17.02 7.61
CA VAL A 147 -14.16 -15.83 7.06
C VAL A 147 -14.15 -15.88 5.55
N ASP A 148 -15.33 -15.97 4.97
CA ASP A 148 -15.49 -15.82 3.52
C ASP A 148 -15.58 -14.33 3.17
N LEU A 149 -14.60 -13.86 2.38
CA LEU A 149 -14.49 -12.48 1.92
C LEU A 149 -15.13 -12.35 0.55
N ALA A 150 -16.19 -11.57 0.46
CA ALA A 150 -16.80 -11.24 -0.81
C ALA A 150 -15.80 -10.53 -1.74
N ALA A 151 -15.79 -10.92 -3.00
CA ALA A 151 -15.01 -10.24 -4.03
C ALA A 151 -15.48 -8.79 -4.18
N LYS A 152 -14.53 -7.88 -4.41
CA LYS A 152 -14.78 -6.47 -4.70
C LYS A 152 -14.33 -6.16 -6.12
N THR A 153 -15.09 -5.34 -6.81
CA THR A 153 -14.69 -4.84 -8.13
C THR A 153 -13.51 -3.88 -7.97
N ILE A 154 -12.42 -4.18 -8.65
CA ILE A 154 -11.22 -3.35 -8.74
C ILE A 154 -10.94 -2.99 -10.21
N ARG A 155 -10.07 -1.99 -10.41
CA ARG A 155 -9.59 -1.60 -11.74
C ARG A 155 -8.06 -1.54 -11.73
N ILE A 156 -7.44 -2.19 -12.68
CA ILE A 156 -6.02 -2.07 -12.99
C ILE A 156 -5.91 -1.41 -14.37
N ASP A 157 -5.30 -0.23 -14.41
CA ASP A 157 -5.13 0.55 -15.61
C ASP A 157 -3.92 0.09 -16.41
N GLU A 158 -2.82 -0.22 -15.69
CA GLU A 158 -1.56 -0.68 -16.27
C GLU A 158 -0.92 -1.71 -15.34
N ILE A 159 -0.30 -2.71 -15.93
CA ILE A 159 0.60 -3.65 -15.25
C ILE A 159 1.74 -4.03 -16.19
N GLU A 160 2.96 -3.90 -15.71
CA GLU A 160 4.18 -4.11 -16.50
C GLU A 160 5.17 -4.98 -15.73
N LEU A 161 5.77 -5.96 -16.43
CA LEU A 161 6.90 -6.70 -15.92
C LEU A 161 8.18 -5.87 -16.09
N THR A 162 8.72 -5.35 -15.01
CA THR A 162 9.94 -4.52 -15.03
C THR A 162 11.21 -5.37 -14.93
N ASP A 163 11.16 -6.49 -14.19
CA ASP A 163 12.28 -7.42 -14.08
C ASP A 163 11.81 -8.86 -13.80
N PHE A 164 12.62 -9.83 -14.22
CA PHE A 164 12.44 -11.25 -13.89
C PHE A 164 13.77 -11.99 -13.85
N ASN A 165 14.05 -12.59 -12.70
CA ASN A 165 15.21 -13.44 -12.49
C ASN A 165 14.78 -14.92 -12.39
N PRO A 166 15.05 -15.75 -13.41
CA PRO A 166 14.61 -17.14 -13.44
C PRO A 166 15.40 -18.05 -12.47
N GLN A 167 16.59 -17.65 -11.99
CA GLN A 167 17.35 -18.43 -11.01
C GLN A 167 16.74 -18.31 -9.62
N THR A 168 16.33 -17.12 -9.23
CA THR A 168 15.73 -16.85 -7.91
C THR A 168 14.21 -16.93 -7.93
N MET A 169 13.59 -17.03 -9.10
CA MET A 169 12.14 -16.94 -9.29
C MET A 169 11.54 -15.66 -8.69
N GLN A 170 12.28 -14.58 -8.75
CA GLN A 170 11.78 -13.24 -8.38
C GLN A 170 11.38 -12.45 -9.62
N MET A 171 10.24 -11.77 -9.52
CA MET A 171 9.80 -10.84 -10.54
C MET A 171 9.44 -9.50 -9.92
N SER A 172 9.67 -8.43 -10.67
CA SER A 172 9.24 -7.07 -10.29
C SER A 172 8.23 -6.54 -11.30
N ILE A 173 7.22 -5.88 -10.79
CA ILE A 173 6.15 -5.28 -11.61
C ILE A 173 5.91 -3.82 -11.21
N ARG A 174 5.48 -3.03 -12.19
CA ARG A 174 4.85 -1.74 -11.99
C ARG A 174 3.35 -1.91 -12.21
N VAL A 175 2.54 -1.34 -11.31
CA VAL A 175 1.06 -1.45 -11.37
C VAL A 175 0.44 -0.07 -11.17
N VAL A 176 -0.47 0.33 -12.07
CA VAL A 176 -1.32 1.51 -11.93
C VAL A 176 -2.76 1.02 -11.73
N CYS A 177 -3.40 1.41 -10.63
CA CYS A 177 -4.71 0.85 -10.27
C CYS A 177 -5.58 1.84 -9.49
N GLY A 178 -6.87 1.57 -9.51
CA GLY A 178 -7.89 2.31 -8.77
C GLY A 178 -7.93 1.99 -7.27
N LYS A 179 -8.80 2.69 -6.55
CA LYS A 179 -9.10 2.46 -5.14
C LYS A 179 -9.49 1.01 -4.86
N GLY A 180 -9.04 0.51 -3.73
CA GLY A 180 -9.46 -0.80 -3.19
C GLY A 180 -8.69 -1.99 -3.74
N THR A 181 -7.75 -1.78 -4.66
CA THR A 181 -6.87 -2.83 -5.17
C THR A 181 -5.85 -3.24 -4.10
N TYR A 182 -5.83 -4.52 -3.74
CA TYR A 182 -4.85 -5.12 -2.82
C TYR A 182 -3.73 -5.77 -3.63
N ILE A 183 -2.52 -5.18 -3.58
CA ILE A 183 -1.37 -5.72 -4.33
C ILE A 183 -0.95 -7.10 -3.80
N ARG A 184 -1.15 -7.40 -2.52
CA ARG A 184 -0.98 -8.75 -1.94
C ARG A 184 -1.94 -9.78 -2.57
N ALA A 185 -3.21 -9.41 -2.76
CA ALA A 185 -4.16 -10.27 -3.46
C ALA A 185 -3.80 -10.41 -4.95
N LEU A 186 -3.32 -9.36 -5.59
CA LEU A 186 -2.82 -9.41 -6.96
C LEU A 186 -1.64 -10.38 -7.08
N ALA A 187 -0.69 -10.37 -6.14
CA ALA A 187 0.41 -11.33 -6.10
C ALA A 187 -0.09 -12.78 -6.02
N ARG A 188 -1.05 -13.07 -5.12
CA ARG A 188 -1.74 -14.36 -5.05
C ARG A 188 -2.34 -14.77 -6.39
N ASP A 189 -3.09 -13.85 -7.00
CA ASP A 189 -3.85 -14.13 -8.23
C ASP A 189 -2.92 -14.34 -9.44
N ILE A 190 -1.81 -13.57 -9.52
CA ILE A 190 -0.74 -13.78 -10.50
C ILE A 190 -0.10 -15.18 -10.30
N GLY A 191 0.25 -15.56 -9.07
CA GLY A 191 0.79 -16.88 -8.77
C GLY A 191 -0.13 -17.99 -9.24
N ARG A 192 -1.44 -17.87 -8.97
CA ARG A 192 -2.46 -18.81 -9.45
C ARG A 192 -2.57 -18.84 -10.98
N ALA A 193 -2.56 -17.71 -11.63
CA ALA A 193 -2.62 -17.61 -13.11
C ALA A 193 -1.40 -18.24 -13.78
N LEU A 194 -0.26 -18.31 -13.09
CA LEU A 194 0.96 -18.99 -13.51
C LEU A 194 0.95 -20.50 -13.18
N GLY A 195 -0.14 -21.05 -12.61
CA GLY A 195 -0.17 -22.45 -12.12
C GLY A 195 0.82 -22.71 -10.98
N SER A 196 1.08 -21.69 -10.16
CA SER A 196 2.06 -21.70 -9.08
C SER A 196 1.54 -20.92 -7.87
N GLY A 197 2.43 -20.50 -6.96
CA GLY A 197 2.16 -19.56 -5.89
C GLY A 197 3.00 -18.31 -6.04
N ALA A 198 2.57 -17.21 -5.39
CA ALA A 198 3.39 -15.99 -5.24
C ALA A 198 3.01 -15.22 -3.98
N PHE A 199 3.99 -14.47 -3.45
CA PHE A 199 3.81 -13.50 -2.38
C PHE A 199 4.74 -12.30 -2.57
N LEU A 200 4.40 -11.16 -1.98
CA LEU A 200 5.22 -9.94 -2.04
C LEU A 200 6.45 -10.05 -1.16
N THR A 201 7.60 -9.71 -1.71
CA THR A 201 8.85 -9.51 -0.95
C THR A 201 9.17 -8.04 -0.75
N ALA A 202 8.70 -7.16 -1.65
CA ALA A 202 8.76 -5.71 -1.51
C ALA A 202 7.52 -5.05 -2.14
N LEU A 203 7.11 -3.93 -1.56
CA LEU A 203 6.02 -3.10 -2.08
C LEU A 203 6.32 -1.63 -1.78
N CYS A 204 6.30 -0.80 -2.81
CA CYS A 204 6.43 0.64 -2.69
C CYS A 204 5.30 1.33 -3.46
N ARG A 205 4.54 2.20 -2.79
CA ARG A 205 3.59 3.08 -3.46
C ARG A 205 4.31 4.32 -3.98
N THR A 206 4.53 4.41 -5.28
CA THR A 206 5.32 5.47 -5.91
C THR A 206 4.51 6.72 -6.21
N ARG A 207 3.16 6.61 -6.30
CA ARG A 207 2.27 7.73 -6.61
C ARG A 207 0.86 7.53 -6.06
N VAL A 208 0.21 8.64 -5.69
CA VAL A 208 -1.23 8.74 -5.39
C VAL A 208 -1.75 10.01 -6.05
N GLY A 209 -2.65 9.90 -7.02
CA GLY A 209 -3.07 11.03 -7.86
C GLY A 209 -1.85 11.69 -8.50
N ASP A 210 -1.67 12.97 -8.24
CA ASP A 210 -0.55 13.76 -8.75
C ASP A 210 0.67 13.76 -7.81
N ILE A 211 0.53 13.26 -6.56
CA ILE A 211 1.61 13.25 -5.58
C ILE A 211 2.52 12.05 -5.82
N ARG A 212 3.79 12.33 -6.12
CA ARG A 212 4.83 11.35 -6.38
C ARG A 212 5.76 11.21 -5.18
N ILE A 213 6.45 10.07 -5.09
CA ILE A 213 7.33 9.75 -3.97
C ILE A 213 8.52 10.73 -3.84
N ASP A 214 9.02 11.25 -4.94
CA ASP A 214 10.10 12.24 -5.00
C ASP A 214 9.70 13.63 -4.45
N GLN A 215 8.39 13.88 -4.32
CA GLN A 215 7.81 15.09 -3.73
C GLN A 215 7.47 14.92 -2.24
N CYS A 216 7.65 13.70 -1.71
CA CYS A 216 7.26 13.37 -0.33
C CYS A 216 8.40 13.61 0.65
N LEU A 217 8.07 14.14 1.81
CA LEU A 217 9.01 14.25 2.93
C LEU A 217 9.29 12.89 3.54
N THR A 218 10.55 12.64 3.90
CA THR A 218 10.86 11.53 4.80
C THR A 218 10.48 11.90 6.24
N LEU A 219 10.34 10.93 7.12
CA LEU A 219 10.13 11.23 8.54
C LEU A 219 11.38 11.81 9.21
N GLU A 220 12.55 11.58 8.62
CA GLU A 220 13.84 12.13 9.07
C GLU A 220 13.95 13.61 8.73
N ASP A 221 13.53 14.01 7.54
CA ASP A 221 13.56 15.41 7.08
C ASP A 221 12.42 16.26 7.64
N PHE A 222 11.33 15.61 8.07
CA PHE A 222 10.11 16.30 8.53
C PHE A 222 10.34 17.35 9.64
N PRO A 223 11.19 17.11 10.67
CA PRO A 223 11.46 18.11 11.70
C PRO A 223 12.10 19.39 11.17
N GLN A 224 13.11 19.27 10.31
CA GLN A 224 13.79 20.42 9.72
C GLN A 224 12.84 21.21 8.82
N TRP A 225 12.13 20.52 7.93
CA TRP A 225 11.10 21.14 7.08
C TRP A 225 10.05 21.91 7.91
N LEU A 226 9.59 21.33 9.02
CA LEU A 226 8.61 21.99 9.89
C LEU A 226 9.18 23.27 10.53
N GLU A 227 10.45 23.26 10.95
CA GLU A 227 11.10 24.47 11.50
C GLU A 227 11.21 25.58 10.46
N GLU A 228 11.49 25.26 9.21
CA GLU A 228 11.55 26.20 8.09
C GLU A 228 10.17 26.84 7.84
N VAL A 229 9.13 26.02 7.70
CA VAL A 229 7.74 26.47 7.52
C VAL A 229 7.27 27.39 8.65
N MET A 230 7.58 27.04 9.90
CA MET A 230 7.16 27.82 11.06
C MET A 230 7.89 29.17 11.18
N LYS A 231 9.09 29.31 10.58
CA LYS A 231 9.82 30.61 10.52
C LYS A 231 9.25 31.54 9.45
N GLU A 232 8.79 31.00 8.32
CA GLU A 232 8.18 31.77 7.24
C GLU A 232 6.82 32.41 7.64
N ASP A 233 6.11 31.76 8.56
CA ASP A 233 4.80 32.21 9.05
C ASP A 233 4.90 33.15 10.29
N SER A 234 6.11 33.46 10.78
CA SER A 234 6.37 34.32 11.95
C SER A 234 6.76 35.75 11.58
#